data_33a1c555f7e4f8027b2fbabf40e95b4b
#
_entry.id   33a1c555f7e4f8027b2fbabf40e95b4b
#
_cell.length_a   1.000
_cell.length_b   1.000
_cell.length_c   1.000
_cell.angle_alpha   90.00
_cell.angle_beta   90.00
_cell.angle_gamma   90.00
#
_symmetry.space_group_name_H-M   'P 1'
#
loop_
_entity.id
_entity.type
_entity.pdbx_description
1 polymer ?
#
loop_
_entity_poly.entity_id
_entity_poly.type
_entity_poly.pdbx_seq_one_letter_code
_entity_poly.pdbx_strand_id
1 'polypeptide(L)'
;MTKSNLYRQYQKTAKIPYQLYNRRPGTDYGWLEVVTGNMFSGKSEHLIMSYFDILQADRFYVRSAQREGIDVIPRNVKAYKHSADKRYAESSIIAHSGMSIPCTAVDSVDRLVLDILTEDIHVALIDEVQFFQEKSESGQYAIVEAALHLLADKRFIIMAGLDKDFRGLPFGPIADLLAIADAKPYYVSTCAVCGAPATLPQRLIDGKPARYDDPVVLVGAAESYEPRCRSCHQILTDEDSYINKMEDLKAL
;
A
#
# COMPACT_ATOMS: atom_id res chain seq x y z
N MET A 1 -15.45 -18.59 -10.62
CA MET A 1 -14.09 -18.93 -10.15
C MET A 1 -14.16 -19.21 -8.67
N THR A 2 -13.74 -20.39 -8.22
CA THR A 2 -13.85 -20.79 -6.80
C THR A 2 -12.77 -20.10 -5.96
N LYS A 3 -13.10 -19.75 -4.71
CA LYS A 3 -12.19 -19.12 -3.72
C LYS A 3 -10.81 -19.83 -3.60
N SER A 4 -10.72 -21.12 -3.94
CA SER A 4 -9.48 -21.90 -3.92
C SER A 4 -8.48 -21.55 -5.04
N ASN A 5 -8.93 -21.01 -6.17
CA ASN A 5 -8.05 -20.64 -7.28
C ASN A 5 -7.37 -19.27 -7.06
N LEU A 6 -8.06 -18.33 -6.40
CA LEU A 6 -7.46 -17.06 -5.98
C LEU A 6 -6.33 -17.31 -4.96
N TYR A 7 -6.56 -18.17 -3.97
CA TYR A 7 -5.57 -18.52 -2.94
C TYR A 7 -4.27 -19.10 -3.53
N ARG A 8 -4.39 -19.98 -4.54
CA ARG A 8 -3.23 -20.57 -5.24
C ARG A 8 -2.46 -19.57 -6.10
N GLN A 9 -3.13 -18.55 -6.62
CA GLN A 9 -2.48 -17.50 -7.44
C GLN A 9 -1.67 -16.54 -6.56
N TYR A 10 -2.15 -16.22 -5.35
CA TYR A 10 -1.43 -15.42 -4.37
C TYR A 10 -0.17 -16.12 -3.83
N GLN A 11 -0.20 -17.43 -3.61
CA GLN A 11 0.97 -18.18 -3.14
C GLN A 11 2.12 -18.25 -4.15
N LYS A 12 1.88 -17.95 -5.43
CA LYS A 12 2.94 -18.00 -6.47
C LYS A 12 3.81 -16.74 -6.54
N THR A 13 3.35 -15.61 -6.01
CA THR A 13 4.05 -14.31 -6.13
C THR A 13 4.80 -13.86 -4.88
N ALA A 14 4.45 -14.37 -3.71
CA ALA A 14 5.09 -13.99 -2.43
C ALA A 14 5.74 -15.20 -1.75
N LYS A 15 6.69 -15.85 -2.41
CA LYS A 15 7.59 -16.76 -1.69
C LYS A 15 8.66 -15.93 -1.00
N ILE A 16 8.41 -15.54 0.27
CA ILE A 16 9.51 -15.26 1.19
C ILE A 16 10.34 -16.58 1.22
N PRO A 17 11.61 -16.55 0.88
CA PRO A 17 12.42 -17.78 0.83
C PRO A 17 12.35 -18.50 2.17
N TYR A 18 12.06 -19.79 2.15
CA TYR A 18 11.95 -20.68 3.32
C TYR A 18 13.16 -20.62 4.27
N GLN A 19 14.30 -20.14 3.78
CA GLN A 19 15.53 -19.94 4.55
C GLN A 19 15.50 -18.77 5.56
N LEU A 20 14.49 -17.88 5.50
CA LEU A 20 14.31 -16.80 6.47
C LEU A 20 13.56 -17.24 7.75
N TYR A 21 13.09 -18.49 7.83
CA TYR A 21 12.30 -18.98 8.98
C TYR A 21 13.10 -19.15 10.28
N ASN A 22 14.41 -19.24 10.22
CA ASN A 22 15.24 -19.29 11.43
C ASN A 22 15.52 -17.91 12.04
N ARG A 23 15.21 -16.83 11.30
CA ARG A 23 15.30 -15.44 11.75
C ARG A 23 14.02 -14.72 11.33
N ARG A 24 13.32 -14.14 12.29
CA ARG A 24 12.01 -13.51 12.03
C ARG A 24 12.16 -12.02 11.76
N PRO A 25 11.60 -11.47 10.67
CA PRO A 25 11.44 -10.03 10.54
C PRO A 25 10.54 -9.50 11.66
N GLY A 26 10.88 -8.34 12.19
CA GLY A 26 10.18 -7.74 13.33
C GLY A 26 10.72 -8.17 14.71
N THR A 27 11.74 -9.04 14.75
CA THR A 27 12.47 -9.38 15.99
C THR A 27 13.97 -9.46 15.76
N ASP A 28 14.40 -10.14 14.72
CA ASP A 28 15.83 -10.39 14.45
C ASP A 28 16.44 -9.37 13.48
N TYR A 29 15.61 -8.83 12.58
CA TYR A 29 15.99 -7.82 11.58
C TYR A 29 14.78 -7.04 11.12
N GLY A 30 15.01 -5.83 10.58
CA GLY A 30 13.99 -5.01 9.94
C GLY A 30 13.70 -5.53 8.52
N TRP A 31 12.45 -5.35 8.08
CA TRP A 31 12.03 -5.69 6.72
C TRP A 31 10.94 -4.74 6.25
N LEU A 32 11.05 -4.22 5.04
CA LEU A 32 10.04 -3.37 4.42
C LEU A 32 9.47 -4.03 3.16
N GLU A 33 8.17 -4.24 3.16
CA GLU A 33 7.43 -4.62 1.97
C GLU A 33 6.53 -3.47 1.55
N VAL A 34 6.61 -3.05 0.27
CA VAL A 34 5.77 -1.99 -0.29
C VAL A 34 4.91 -2.56 -1.41
N VAL A 35 3.63 -2.73 -1.10
CA VAL A 35 2.61 -3.30 -1.97
C VAL A 35 1.96 -2.19 -2.79
N THR A 36 2.13 -2.21 -4.09
CA THR A 36 1.61 -1.15 -4.95
C THR A 36 0.76 -1.67 -6.11
N GLY A 37 0.16 -0.76 -6.80
CA GLY A 37 -0.68 -1.04 -7.97
C GLY A 37 -1.92 -0.16 -8.01
N ASN A 38 -2.73 -0.35 -9.05
CA ASN A 38 -3.91 0.47 -9.30
C ASN A 38 -5.04 0.20 -8.29
N MET A 39 -6.10 0.99 -8.36
CA MET A 39 -7.34 0.74 -7.61
C MET A 39 -7.93 -0.62 -7.98
N PHE A 40 -8.59 -1.27 -7.04
CA PHE A 40 -9.22 -2.59 -7.21
C PHE A 40 -8.27 -3.70 -7.67
N SER A 41 -6.97 -3.57 -7.40
CA SER A 41 -5.95 -4.54 -7.82
C SER A 41 -5.67 -5.64 -6.78
N GLY A 42 -6.19 -5.53 -5.55
CA GLY A 42 -5.98 -6.52 -4.50
C GLY A 42 -4.92 -6.14 -3.46
N LYS A 43 -4.51 -4.86 -3.37
CA LYS A 43 -3.52 -4.41 -2.36
C LYS A 43 -3.99 -4.61 -0.92
N SER A 44 -5.21 -4.16 -0.61
CA SER A 44 -5.78 -4.33 0.74
C SER A 44 -6.06 -5.80 1.07
N GLU A 45 -6.43 -6.62 0.06
CA GLU A 45 -6.50 -8.07 0.20
C GLU A 45 -5.15 -8.67 0.59
N HIS A 46 -4.06 -8.25 -0.09
CA HIS A 46 -2.70 -8.67 0.23
C HIS A 46 -2.35 -8.34 1.69
N LEU A 47 -2.64 -7.11 2.11
CA LEU A 47 -2.35 -6.64 3.46
C LEU A 47 -3.12 -7.47 4.52
N ILE A 48 -4.40 -7.71 4.29
CA ILE A 48 -5.25 -8.52 5.16
C ILE A 48 -4.76 -9.97 5.23
N MET A 49 -4.40 -10.56 4.10
CA MET A 49 -3.86 -11.92 4.06
C MET A 49 -2.53 -12.01 4.79
N SER A 50 -1.62 -11.05 4.59
CA SER A 50 -0.35 -10.97 5.32
C SER A 50 -0.55 -10.89 6.83
N TYR A 51 -1.55 -10.13 7.30
CA TYR A 51 -1.90 -10.06 8.72
C TYR A 51 -2.22 -11.44 9.29
N PHE A 52 -3.11 -12.20 8.64
CA PHE A 52 -3.48 -13.53 9.11
C PHE A 52 -2.36 -14.55 9.00
N ASP A 53 -1.57 -14.51 7.91
CA ASP A 53 -0.44 -15.42 7.69
C ASP A 53 0.64 -15.22 8.75
N ILE A 54 0.93 -13.96 9.13
CA ILE A 54 1.89 -13.64 10.19
C ILE A 54 1.40 -14.16 11.54
N LEU A 55 0.15 -13.91 11.90
CA LEU A 55 -0.44 -14.43 13.14
C LEU A 55 -0.42 -15.96 13.20
N GLN A 56 -0.70 -16.61 12.07
CA GLN A 56 -0.67 -18.08 12.00
C GLN A 56 0.76 -18.61 12.12
N ALA A 57 1.72 -18.01 11.42
CA ALA A 57 3.12 -18.38 11.49
C ALA A 57 3.66 -18.25 12.93
N ASP A 58 3.32 -17.18 13.63
CA ASP A 58 3.72 -16.96 15.01
C ASP A 58 3.12 -18.02 15.97
N ARG A 59 1.86 -18.38 15.78
CA ARG A 59 1.24 -19.48 16.57
C ARG A 59 1.98 -20.81 16.41
N PHE A 60 2.39 -21.13 15.18
CA PHE A 60 3.17 -22.36 14.92
C PHE A 60 4.58 -22.26 15.51
N TYR A 61 5.24 -21.12 15.37
CA TYR A 61 6.57 -20.90 15.89
C TYR A 61 6.60 -21.02 17.43
N VAL A 62 5.70 -20.34 18.13
CA VAL A 62 5.59 -20.40 19.60
C VAL A 62 5.34 -21.86 20.07
N ARG A 63 4.42 -22.57 19.41
CA ARG A 63 4.14 -23.98 19.75
C ARG A 63 5.35 -24.89 19.51
N SER A 64 6.13 -24.66 18.46
CA SER A 64 7.34 -25.43 18.18
C SER A 64 8.41 -25.16 19.23
N ALA A 65 8.67 -23.90 19.54
CA ALA A 65 9.63 -23.50 20.56
C ALA A 65 9.30 -24.08 21.94
N GLN A 66 8.02 -24.01 22.35
CA GLN A 66 7.55 -24.60 23.60
C GLN A 66 7.80 -26.11 23.72
N ARG A 67 7.70 -26.88 22.61
CA ARG A 67 8.04 -28.31 22.60
C ARG A 67 9.52 -28.57 22.84
N GLU A 68 10.37 -27.62 22.46
CA GLU A 68 11.82 -27.67 22.67
C GLU A 68 12.27 -27.03 23.99
N GLY A 69 11.32 -26.59 24.83
CA GLY A 69 11.58 -25.93 26.10
C GLY A 69 12.13 -24.51 25.96
N ILE A 70 11.93 -23.87 24.78
CA ILE A 70 12.35 -22.50 24.49
C ILE A 70 11.17 -21.56 24.73
N ASP A 71 11.37 -20.54 25.56
CA ASP A 71 10.37 -19.50 25.78
C ASP A 71 10.49 -18.43 24.69
N VAL A 72 9.41 -18.21 23.97
CA VAL A 72 9.35 -17.26 22.85
C VAL A 72 8.08 -16.44 22.95
N ILE A 73 8.24 -15.12 22.87
CA ILE A 73 7.12 -14.18 22.86
C ILE A 73 6.60 -14.05 21.41
N PRO A 74 5.27 -14.14 21.17
CA PRO A 74 4.69 -13.83 19.87
C PRO A 74 4.93 -12.34 19.52
N ARG A 75 5.01 -12.04 18.22
CA ARG A 75 5.13 -10.65 17.76
C ARG A 75 3.81 -9.91 17.98
N ASN A 76 3.89 -8.64 18.40
CA ASN A 76 2.76 -7.72 18.36
C ASN A 76 2.56 -7.29 16.91
N VAL A 77 1.37 -7.55 16.39
CA VAL A 77 0.99 -7.23 15.00
C VAL A 77 -0.17 -6.24 15.03
N LYS A 78 -0.02 -5.10 14.37
CA LYS A 78 -1.07 -4.07 14.33
C LYS A 78 -1.18 -3.47 12.94
N ALA A 79 -2.42 -3.18 12.54
CA ALA A 79 -2.70 -2.53 11.27
C ALA A 79 -3.08 -1.07 11.48
N TYR A 80 -2.70 -0.24 10.53
CA TYR A 80 -2.92 1.21 10.50
C TYR A 80 -3.45 1.64 9.14
N LYS A 81 -4.15 2.76 9.11
CA LYS A 81 -4.47 3.48 7.87
C LYS A 81 -4.42 4.98 8.10
N HIS A 82 -4.23 5.74 7.02
CA HIS A 82 -4.33 7.20 7.12
C HIS A 82 -5.79 7.64 7.32
N SER A 83 -6.04 8.58 8.23
CA SER A 83 -7.37 9.10 8.58
C SER A 83 -8.08 9.84 7.43
N ALA A 84 -7.34 10.24 6.38
CA ALA A 84 -7.92 10.78 5.16
C ALA A 84 -8.73 9.75 4.36
N ASP A 85 -8.52 8.44 4.57
CA ASP A 85 -9.35 7.40 3.99
C ASP A 85 -10.68 7.24 4.74
N LYS A 86 -11.71 7.90 4.23
CA LYS A 86 -13.08 7.87 4.77
C LYS A 86 -14.02 6.92 4.04
N ARG A 87 -13.52 6.10 3.11
CA ARG A 87 -14.35 5.20 2.27
C ARG A 87 -15.04 4.10 3.07
N TYR A 88 -14.45 3.70 4.20
CA TYR A 88 -14.94 2.63 5.07
C TYR A 88 -14.83 3.04 6.54
N ALA A 89 -15.28 2.16 7.45
CA ALA A 89 -15.19 2.39 8.90
C ALA A 89 -13.78 2.79 9.34
N GLU A 90 -13.67 3.77 10.25
CA GLU A 90 -12.37 4.30 10.71
C GLU A 90 -11.50 3.25 11.42
N SER A 91 -12.13 2.25 12.02
CA SER A 91 -11.45 1.21 12.82
C SER A 91 -11.15 -0.09 12.06
N SER A 92 -11.27 -0.10 10.73
CA SER A 92 -11.06 -1.32 9.95
C SER A 92 -10.46 -1.02 8.58
N ILE A 93 -9.54 -1.88 8.12
CA ILE A 93 -9.16 -2.01 6.72
C ILE A 93 -10.13 -3.03 6.12
N ILE A 94 -10.83 -2.63 5.08
CA ILE A 94 -11.83 -3.45 4.40
C ILE A 94 -11.43 -3.57 2.93
N ALA A 95 -11.22 -4.81 2.48
CA ALA A 95 -10.96 -5.11 1.09
C ALA A 95 -12.27 -5.17 0.28
N HIS A 96 -12.17 -4.97 -1.03
CA HIS A 96 -13.34 -5.03 -1.94
C HIS A 96 -14.03 -6.40 -1.93
N SER A 97 -13.32 -7.45 -1.58
CA SER A 97 -13.86 -8.81 -1.37
C SER A 97 -14.74 -8.96 -0.12
N GLY A 98 -14.80 -7.93 0.74
CA GLY A 98 -15.49 -7.96 2.03
C GLY A 98 -14.65 -8.50 3.20
N MET A 99 -13.41 -8.95 2.96
CA MET A 99 -12.50 -9.29 4.05
C MET A 99 -12.09 -8.03 4.81
N SER A 100 -11.90 -8.15 6.12
CA SER A 100 -11.50 -7.02 6.96
C SER A 100 -10.61 -7.43 8.13
N ILE A 101 -9.81 -6.48 8.60
CA ILE A 101 -9.03 -6.56 9.83
C ILE A 101 -9.21 -5.27 10.64
N PRO A 102 -9.09 -5.34 11.97
CA PRO A 102 -9.09 -4.13 12.79
C PRO A 102 -7.85 -3.29 12.48
N CYS A 103 -7.99 -1.98 12.53
CA CYS A 103 -6.89 -1.04 12.38
C CYS A 103 -7.06 0.20 13.25
N THR A 104 -5.97 0.93 13.42
CA THR A 104 -5.96 2.27 14.02
C THR A 104 -5.82 3.30 12.90
N ALA A 105 -6.76 4.26 12.85
CA ALA A 105 -6.62 5.40 11.97
C ALA A 105 -5.65 6.42 12.60
N VAL A 106 -4.68 6.90 11.82
CA VAL A 106 -3.70 7.91 12.23
C VAL A 106 -3.69 9.05 11.22
N ASP A 107 -3.43 10.25 11.69
CA ASP A 107 -3.46 11.47 10.88
C ASP A 107 -2.06 12.02 10.55
N SER A 108 -1.02 11.43 11.14
CA SER A 108 0.36 11.89 10.99
C SER A 108 1.36 10.75 11.14
N VAL A 109 2.55 10.96 10.59
CA VAL A 109 3.68 10.03 10.73
C VAL A 109 4.15 9.95 12.18
N ASP A 110 4.19 11.08 12.88
CA ASP A 110 4.59 11.14 14.30
C ASP A 110 3.66 10.28 15.16
N ARG A 111 2.36 10.37 14.94
CA ARG A 111 1.38 9.57 15.67
C ARG A 111 1.55 8.08 15.37
N LEU A 112 1.79 7.71 14.12
CA LEU A 112 2.05 6.34 13.70
C LEU A 112 3.29 5.77 14.42
N VAL A 113 4.41 6.49 14.37
CA VAL A 113 5.68 6.07 14.98
C VAL A 113 5.55 5.97 16.51
N LEU A 114 4.92 6.97 17.14
CA LEU A 114 4.68 6.95 18.58
C LEU A 114 3.90 5.71 19.02
N ASP A 115 2.84 5.39 18.31
CA ASP A 115 1.99 4.22 18.59
C ASP A 115 2.77 2.90 18.42
N ILE A 116 3.52 2.76 17.32
CA ILE A 116 4.37 1.58 17.07
C ILE A 116 5.40 1.37 18.19
N LEU A 117 6.05 2.43 18.64
CA LEU A 117 7.10 2.34 19.66
C LEU A 117 6.53 2.14 21.07
N THR A 118 5.44 2.84 21.43
CA THR A 118 4.86 2.75 22.77
C THR A 118 4.13 1.44 23.03
N GLU A 119 3.51 0.85 22.01
CA GLU A 119 2.87 -0.46 22.12
C GLU A 119 3.78 -1.62 21.74
N ASP A 120 5.07 -1.36 21.49
CA ASP A 120 6.06 -2.34 21.06
C ASP A 120 5.57 -3.21 19.89
N ILE A 121 5.10 -2.56 18.81
CA ILE A 121 4.60 -3.25 17.64
C ILE A 121 5.76 -3.78 16.80
N HIS A 122 5.86 -5.09 16.70
CA HIS A 122 6.91 -5.79 15.95
C HIS A 122 6.62 -5.82 14.45
N VAL A 123 5.33 -5.90 14.08
CA VAL A 123 4.86 -5.93 12.69
C VAL A 123 3.77 -4.88 12.50
N ALA A 124 4.05 -3.88 11.69
CA ALA A 124 3.11 -2.82 11.34
C ALA A 124 2.62 -2.99 9.88
N LEU A 125 1.31 -3.07 9.69
CA LEU A 125 0.68 -3.08 8.37
C LEU A 125 0.00 -1.73 8.16
N ILE A 126 0.35 -1.01 7.08
CA ILE A 126 -0.08 0.37 6.87
C ILE A 126 -0.75 0.47 5.51
N ASP A 127 -2.04 0.76 5.49
CA ASP A 127 -2.80 0.96 4.24
C ASP A 127 -2.87 2.44 3.85
N GLU A 128 -3.09 2.70 2.56
CA GLU A 128 -3.26 4.02 1.96
C GLU A 128 -2.07 4.97 2.21
N VAL A 129 -0.85 4.39 2.17
CA VAL A 129 0.38 5.10 2.56
C VAL A 129 0.68 6.33 1.69
N GLN A 130 0.12 6.46 0.49
CA GLN A 130 0.26 7.64 -0.38
C GLN A 130 -0.28 8.93 0.25
N PHE A 131 -1.10 8.84 1.30
CA PHE A 131 -1.64 10.02 1.99
C PHE A 131 -0.69 10.61 3.04
N PHE A 132 0.36 9.90 3.44
CA PHE A 132 1.39 10.44 4.34
C PHE A 132 2.35 11.35 3.56
N GLN A 133 1.90 12.58 3.29
CA GLN A 133 2.60 13.53 2.43
C GLN A 133 3.44 14.56 3.20
N GLU A 134 3.51 14.43 4.53
CA GLU A 134 4.32 15.32 5.36
C GLU A 134 5.80 15.24 4.96
N LYS A 135 6.45 16.40 4.94
CA LYS A 135 7.88 16.53 4.71
C LYS A 135 8.60 16.78 6.03
N SER A 136 9.74 16.12 6.20
CA SER A 136 10.68 16.39 7.29
C SER A 136 11.47 17.68 7.04
N GLU A 137 12.27 18.09 8.00
CA GLU A 137 13.19 19.24 7.88
C GLU A 137 14.22 19.04 6.74
N SER A 138 14.56 17.80 6.40
CA SER A 138 15.46 17.48 5.29
C SER A 138 14.79 17.67 3.91
N GLY A 139 13.47 17.88 3.86
CA GLY A 139 12.67 17.93 2.63
C GLY A 139 12.24 16.55 2.10
N GLN A 140 12.67 15.45 2.75
CA GLN A 140 12.21 14.10 2.44
C GLN A 140 10.80 13.86 2.98
N TYR A 141 10.08 12.87 2.47
CA TYR A 141 8.83 12.44 3.09
C TYR A 141 9.10 11.86 4.49
N ALA A 142 8.41 12.36 5.51
CA ALA A 142 8.58 11.92 6.89
C ALA A 142 8.38 10.42 7.08
N ILE A 143 7.43 9.82 6.34
CA ILE A 143 7.17 8.37 6.38
C ILE A 143 8.35 7.53 5.86
N VAL A 144 9.17 8.06 4.94
CA VAL A 144 10.38 7.38 4.43
C VAL A 144 11.46 7.35 5.51
N GLU A 145 11.71 8.48 6.19
CA GLU A 145 12.64 8.54 7.30
C GLU A 145 12.17 7.67 8.47
N ALA A 146 10.88 7.72 8.80
CA ALA A 146 10.28 6.86 9.81
C ALA A 146 10.46 5.37 9.48
N ALA A 147 10.25 4.97 8.22
CA ALA A 147 10.48 3.59 7.79
C ALA A 147 11.94 3.16 8.04
N LEU A 148 12.92 3.99 7.66
CA LEU A 148 14.34 3.68 7.89
C LEU A 148 14.68 3.54 9.38
N HIS A 149 14.12 4.40 10.25
CA HIS A 149 14.29 4.28 11.69
C HIS A 149 13.66 3.01 12.26
N LEU A 150 12.45 2.68 11.85
CA LEU A 150 11.76 1.46 12.29
C LEU A 150 12.47 0.19 11.79
N LEU A 151 13.05 0.22 10.58
CA LEU A 151 13.87 -0.87 10.06
C LEU A 151 15.15 -1.07 10.89
N ALA A 152 15.81 0.03 11.26
CA ALA A 152 16.99 -0.02 12.15
C ALA A 152 16.63 -0.59 13.55
N ASP A 153 15.41 -0.30 14.04
CA ASP A 153 14.83 -0.90 15.25
C ASP A 153 14.23 -2.30 14.99
N LYS A 154 14.60 -2.94 13.88
CA LYS A 154 14.23 -4.31 13.50
C LYS A 154 12.72 -4.54 13.26
N ARG A 155 11.90 -3.52 13.06
CA ARG A 155 10.46 -3.70 12.81
C ARG A 155 10.23 -4.29 11.41
N PHE A 156 9.18 -5.10 11.28
CA PHE A 156 8.67 -5.55 9.99
C PHE A 156 7.52 -4.64 9.58
N ILE A 157 7.64 -4.02 8.43
CA ILE A 157 6.67 -3.04 7.94
C ILE A 157 6.13 -3.50 6.59
N ILE A 158 4.81 -3.57 6.46
CA ILE A 158 4.12 -3.83 5.20
C ILE A 158 3.27 -2.60 4.88
N MET A 159 3.62 -1.89 3.82
CA MET A 159 2.93 -0.69 3.38
C MET A 159 2.16 -0.96 2.08
N ALA A 160 0.91 -0.52 2.00
CA ALA A 160 0.10 -0.64 0.80
C ALA A 160 -0.38 0.74 0.34
N GLY A 161 -0.35 0.99 -0.98
CA GLY A 161 -0.82 2.26 -1.52
C GLY A 161 -0.86 2.33 -3.04
N LEU A 162 -1.47 3.41 -3.55
CA LEU A 162 -1.51 3.72 -4.98
C LEU A 162 -0.14 4.27 -5.42
N ASP A 163 0.47 3.65 -6.42
CA ASP A 163 1.75 4.10 -6.97
C ASP A 163 1.64 5.36 -7.84
N LYS A 164 0.44 5.63 -8.37
CA LYS A 164 0.17 6.77 -9.25
C LYS A 164 -1.09 7.52 -8.84
N ASP A 165 -1.06 8.83 -9.01
CA ASP A 165 -2.26 9.67 -8.97
C ASP A 165 -3.07 9.55 -10.29
N PHE A 166 -4.21 10.25 -10.36
CA PHE A 166 -5.08 10.23 -11.53
C PHE A 166 -4.41 10.78 -12.81
N ARG A 167 -3.30 11.51 -12.69
CA ARG A 167 -2.50 12.03 -13.83
C ARG A 167 -1.49 11.01 -14.33
N GLY A 168 -1.32 9.88 -13.62
CA GLY A 168 -0.31 8.88 -13.90
C GLY A 168 1.08 9.23 -13.36
N LEU A 169 1.19 10.25 -12.49
CA LEU A 169 2.41 10.66 -11.81
C LEU A 169 2.60 9.90 -10.49
N PRO A 170 3.83 9.78 -9.96
CA PRO A 170 4.07 9.18 -8.65
C PRO A 170 3.22 9.83 -7.57
N PHE A 171 2.56 9.02 -6.74
CA PHE A 171 1.65 9.51 -5.72
C PHE A 171 2.31 9.53 -4.34
N GLY A 172 2.52 10.74 -3.79
CA GLY A 172 3.09 10.93 -2.46
C GLY A 172 4.46 10.24 -2.29
N PRO A 173 4.69 9.57 -1.16
CA PRO A 173 5.99 8.97 -0.81
C PRO A 173 6.27 7.63 -1.51
N ILE A 174 5.36 7.10 -2.33
CA ILE A 174 5.43 5.71 -2.82
C ILE A 174 6.70 5.44 -3.63
N ALA A 175 7.13 6.36 -4.48
CA ALA A 175 8.34 6.17 -5.29
C ALA A 175 9.59 6.03 -4.40
N ASP A 176 9.70 6.84 -3.35
CA ASP A 176 10.82 6.83 -2.42
C ASP A 176 10.77 5.58 -1.52
N LEU A 177 9.57 5.18 -1.06
CA LEU A 177 9.39 3.94 -0.31
C LEU A 177 9.75 2.71 -1.14
N LEU A 178 9.36 2.66 -2.42
CA LEU A 178 9.77 1.59 -3.33
C LEU A 178 11.29 1.53 -3.52
N ALA A 179 12.00 2.66 -3.47
CA ALA A 179 13.46 2.68 -3.60
C ALA A 179 14.14 1.95 -2.44
N ILE A 180 13.63 2.08 -1.22
CA ILE A 180 14.22 1.49 0.00
C ILE A 180 13.62 0.12 0.39
N ALA A 181 12.55 -0.33 -0.28
CA ALA A 181 11.85 -1.57 0.07
C ALA A 181 12.66 -2.83 -0.28
N ASP A 182 12.59 -3.84 0.61
CA ASP A 182 13.16 -5.18 0.42
C ASP A 182 12.28 -6.04 -0.50
N ALA A 183 10.94 -5.89 -0.41
CA ALA A 183 9.98 -6.56 -1.28
C ALA A 183 9.01 -5.54 -1.91
N LYS A 184 8.66 -5.74 -3.19
CA LYS A 184 7.91 -4.77 -4.00
C LYS A 184 6.79 -5.46 -4.81
N PRO A 185 5.79 -6.07 -4.16
CA PRO A 185 4.65 -6.64 -4.88
C PRO A 185 3.90 -5.57 -5.67
N TYR A 186 3.63 -5.86 -6.95
CA TYR A 186 2.90 -4.96 -7.83
C TYR A 186 1.66 -5.65 -8.40
N TYR A 187 0.51 -5.01 -8.23
CA TYR A 187 -0.79 -5.53 -8.64
C TYR A 187 -1.41 -4.72 -9.76
N VAL A 188 -1.95 -5.42 -10.74
CA VAL A 188 -2.60 -4.84 -11.92
C VAL A 188 -4.10 -5.11 -11.88
N SER A 189 -4.91 -4.10 -12.14
CA SER A 189 -6.37 -4.22 -12.25
C SER A 189 -6.80 -4.56 -13.67
N THR A 190 -8.11 -4.69 -13.87
CA THR A 190 -8.74 -4.81 -15.18
C THR A 190 -9.33 -3.47 -15.59
N CYS A 191 -9.07 -3.03 -16.82
CA CYS A 191 -9.59 -1.77 -17.36
C CYS A 191 -11.13 -1.79 -17.43
N ALA A 192 -11.76 -0.82 -16.80
CA ALA A 192 -13.23 -0.70 -16.78
C ALA A 192 -13.86 -0.50 -18.17
N VAL A 193 -13.07 -0.05 -19.16
CA VAL A 193 -13.56 0.22 -20.52
C VAL A 193 -13.38 -0.96 -21.45
N CYS A 194 -12.17 -1.58 -21.49
CA CYS A 194 -11.82 -2.56 -22.52
C CYS A 194 -11.37 -3.91 -21.99
N GLY A 195 -11.32 -4.11 -20.67
CA GLY A 195 -10.90 -5.38 -20.06
C GLY A 195 -9.39 -5.66 -20.10
N ALA A 196 -8.56 -4.78 -20.67
CA ALA A 196 -7.11 -4.93 -20.70
C ALA A 196 -6.48 -4.69 -19.33
N PRO A 197 -5.20 -5.11 -19.10
CA PRO A 197 -4.49 -4.78 -17.88
C PRO A 197 -4.44 -3.26 -17.62
N ALA A 198 -4.86 -2.83 -16.43
CA ALA A 198 -5.04 -1.43 -16.05
C ALA A 198 -4.07 -1.03 -14.94
N THR A 199 -3.22 -0.04 -15.23
CA THR A 199 -2.20 0.47 -14.30
C THR A 199 -2.37 1.95 -13.94
N LEU A 200 -3.42 2.60 -14.46
CA LEU A 200 -3.69 4.02 -14.26
C LEU A 200 -5.04 4.21 -13.56
N PRO A 201 -5.11 5.00 -12.49
CA PRO A 201 -6.38 5.41 -11.90
C PRO A 201 -7.00 6.53 -12.73
N GLN A 202 -8.19 6.32 -13.24
CA GLN A 202 -8.98 7.35 -13.91
C GLN A 202 -9.88 8.03 -12.89
N ARG A 203 -9.74 9.32 -12.73
CA ARG A 203 -10.67 10.13 -11.95
C ARG A 203 -11.74 10.71 -12.86
N LEU A 204 -12.99 10.60 -12.42
CA LEU A 204 -14.16 11.16 -13.08
C LEU A 204 -14.86 12.14 -12.14
N ILE A 205 -15.21 13.32 -12.66
CA ILE A 205 -16.03 14.32 -12.01
C ILE A 205 -17.28 14.46 -12.87
N ASP A 206 -18.45 14.17 -12.30
CA ASP A 206 -19.71 14.12 -13.04
C ASP A 206 -19.64 13.28 -14.34
N GLY A 207 -18.94 12.14 -14.26
CA GLY A 207 -18.76 11.22 -15.37
C GLY A 207 -17.77 11.66 -16.47
N LYS A 208 -17.10 12.80 -16.30
CA LYS A 208 -16.09 13.31 -17.23
C LYS A 208 -14.68 13.16 -16.65
N PRO A 209 -13.65 12.94 -17.47
CA PRO A 209 -12.26 12.93 -17.01
C PRO A 209 -11.91 14.21 -16.26
N ALA A 210 -11.19 14.07 -15.14
CA ALA A 210 -10.67 15.20 -14.40
C ALA A 210 -9.65 15.99 -15.22
N ARG A 211 -9.50 17.28 -14.90
CA ARG A 211 -8.47 18.14 -15.49
C ARG A 211 -7.12 17.86 -14.86
N TYR A 212 -6.06 18.07 -15.61
CA TYR A 212 -4.68 17.85 -15.13
C TYR A 212 -4.33 18.68 -13.88
N ASP A 213 -4.85 19.91 -13.82
CA ASP A 213 -4.63 20.90 -12.75
C ASP A 213 -5.58 20.75 -11.56
N ASP A 214 -6.53 19.81 -11.61
CA ASP A 214 -7.38 19.52 -10.46
C ASP A 214 -6.54 19.03 -9.25
N PRO A 215 -6.92 19.39 -8.03
CA PRO A 215 -6.23 18.92 -6.82
C PRO A 215 -6.11 17.40 -6.78
N VAL A 216 -4.92 16.88 -6.42
CA VAL A 216 -4.67 15.42 -6.39
C VAL A 216 -5.51 14.69 -5.35
N VAL A 217 -5.72 15.34 -4.20
CA VAL A 217 -6.56 14.82 -3.11
C VAL A 217 -7.74 15.76 -2.94
N LEU A 218 -8.95 15.26 -3.15
CA LEU A 218 -10.18 15.98 -2.83
C LEU A 218 -10.96 15.19 -1.78
N VAL A 219 -11.37 15.88 -0.72
CA VAL A 219 -12.18 15.30 0.35
C VAL A 219 -13.63 15.72 0.12
N GLY A 220 -14.52 14.75 -0.14
CA GLY A 220 -15.98 14.95 -0.07
C GLY A 220 -16.69 15.36 -1.37
N ALA A 221 -16.08 15.22 -2.52
CA ALA A 221 -16.77 15.42 -3.81
C ALA A 221 -17.45 14.13 -4.32
N ALA A 222 -18.45 14.28 -5.18
CA ALA A 222 -19.09 13.17 -5.90
C ALA A 222 -18.16 12.62 -6.99
N GLU A 223 -17.00 12.13 -6.56
CA GLU A 223 -15.97 11.61 -7.43
C GLU A 223 -16.10 10.10 -7.57
N SER A 224 -15.88 9.64 -8.76
CA SER A 224 -15.67 8.24 -9.02
C SER A 224 -14.26 8.00 -9.56
N TYR A 225 -13.69 6.87 -9.18
CA TYR A 225 -12.43 6.40 -9.71
C TYR A 225 -12.64 5.04 -10.33
N GLU A 226 -11.98 4.82 -11.45
CA GLU A 226 -11.99 3.50 -12.11
C GLU A 226 -10.60 3.15 -12.66
N PRO A 227 -10.26 1.87 -12.74
CA PRO A 227 -8.98 1.44 -13.33
C PRO A 227 -9.05 1.55 -14.86
N ARG A 228 -8.05 2.15 -15.47
CA ARG A 228 -7.89 2.27 -16.91
C ARG A 228 -6.53 1.76 -17.39
N CYS A 229 -6.50 1.20 -18.60
CA CYS A 229 -5.25 0.98 -19.33
C CYS A 229 -4.77 2.30 -19.96
N ARG A 230 -3.53 2.33 -20.45
CA ARG A 230 -2.95 3.53 -21.06
C ARG A 230 -3.72 4.05 -22.26
N SER A 231 -4.36 3.16 -23.03
CA SER A 231 -5.17 3.55 -24.22
C SER A 231 -6.54 4.12 -23.86
N CYS A 232 -7.09 3.79 -22.68
CA CYS A 232 -8.42 4.23 -22.26
C CYS A 232 -8.35 5.35 -21.21
N HIS A 233 -7.18 5.62 -20.65
CA HIS A 233 -6.98 6.68 -19.68
C HIS A 233 -7.00 8.05 -20.36
N GLN A 234 -7.71 9.00 -19.77
CA GLN A 234 -7.91 10.34 -20.31
C GLN A 234 -7.70 11.39 -19.23
N ILE A 235 -6.99 12.45 -19.59
CA ILE A 235 -6.82 13.65 -18.75
C ILE A 235 -7.17 14.84 -19.62
N LEU A 236 -7.98 15.75 -19.09
CA LEU A 236 -8.25 17.03 -19.75
C LEU A 236 -7.09 17.96 -19.46
N THR A 237 -6.42 18.44 -20.51
CA THR A 237 -5.31 19.39 -20.43
C THR A 237 -5.69 20.68 -21.13
N ASP A 238 -5.14 21.81 -20.69
CA ASP A 238 -5.23 23.03 -21.46
C ASP A 238 -4.28 23.00 -22.67
N GLU A 239 -4.54 23.82 -23.69
CA GLU A 239 -3.76 23.86 -24.94
C GLU A 239 -2.26 24.13 -24.71
N ASP A 240 -1.91 24.76 -23.58
CA ASP A 240 -0.52 25.08 -23.19
C ASP A 240 0.20 24.00 -22.37
N SER A 241 -0.42 22.85 -22.13
CA SER A 241 0.21 21.81 -21.32
C SER A 241 1.47 21.23 -22.01
N TYR A 242 2.44 20.78 -21.20
CA TYR A 242 3.65 20.12 -21.70
C TYR A 242 3.33 18.90 -22.61
N ILE A 243 2.21 18.21 -22.35
CA ILE A 243 1.75 17.05 -23.11
C ILE A 243 1.35 17.49 -24.53
N ASN A 244 0.61 18.60 -24.67
CA ASN A 244 0.23 19.15 -25.99
C ASN A 244 1.46 19.63 -26.78
N LYS A 245 2.42 20.30 -26.11
CA LYS A 245 3.70 20.68 -26.73
C LYS A 245 4.53 19.49 -27.24
N MET A 246 4.42 18.32 -26.58
CA MET A 246 5.07 17.08 -27.04
C MET A 246 4.37 16.45 -28.25
N GLU A 247 3.04 16.65 -28.41
CA GLU A 247 2.31 16.20 -29.59
C GLU A 247 2.64 17.06 -30.81
N ASP A 248 2.79 18.36 -30.64
CA ASP A 248 3.25 19.27 -31.69
C ASP A 248 4.66 18.90 -32.20
N LEU A 249 5.55 18.46 -31.31
CA LEU A 249 6.90 17.98 -31.68
C LEU A 249 6.89 16.66 -32.46
N LYS A 250 5.84 15.84 -32.34
CA LYS A 250 5.68 14.60 -33.15
C LYS A 250 5.11 14.87 -34.54
N ALA A 251 4.55 16.04 -34.76
CA ALA A 251 4.00 16.47 -36.05
C ALA A 251 5.06 17.15 -36.96
N LEU A 252 6.29 17.37 -36.44
CA LEU A 252 7.47 17.85 -37.17
C LEU A 252 8.32 16.69 -37.68
#